data_40a82f627247dc92e048eaf334b66e8f
#
_entry.id   40a82f627247dc92e048eaf334b66e8f
#
_cell.length_a   1.000
_cell.length_b   1.000
_cell.length_c   1.000
_cell.angle_alpha   90.00
_cell.angle_beta   90.00
_cell.angle_gamma   90.00
#
_symmetry.space_group_name_H-M   'P 1'
#
loop_
_entity.id
_entity.type
_entity.pdbx_description
1 polymer ?
#
loop_
_entity_poly.entity_id
_entity_poly.type
_entity_poly.pdbx_seq_one_letter_code
_entity_poly.pdbx_strand_id
1 'polypeptide(L)'
;MGAVAAAQAIGASRCADAIPVNVYPVRVYNSGMSTMGGAGGGAAAGLRPSLRRSARAASLAAGAWLAFTTATATADVEGRAVVVDGDTIEVAGERVRLHGIDAPESRQLCSVGGSDWRCGESAALALADRADGHTVVCKGDERDRYGRMIAVCFAGSTDLNAMMVREGLALAYRQYSKDYVGEEEAARVASKGVWRSSFIEPWKWRRTGSARVRSAGR
;
A
#
# COMPACT_ATOMS: atom_id res chain seq x y z
N MET A 1 76.49 9.14 6.36
CA MET A 1 75.65 9.19 7.53
C MET A 1 74.21 9.31 7.04
N GLY A 2 73.55 8.18 7.11
CA GLY A 2 72.23 7.94 6.49
C GLY A 2 71.03 8.48 7.29
N ALA A 3 70.04 8.89 6.60
CA ALA A 3 68.71 9.08 7.11
C ALA A 3 67.74 8.28 6.27
N VAL A 4 67.21 7.21 6.87
CA VAL A 4 66.19 6.33 6.30
C VAL A 4 64.85 6.99 6.49
N ALA A 5 64.16 7.29 5.39
CA ALA A 5 62.76 7.75 5.42
C ALA A 5 61.83 6.56 5.47
N ALA A 6 61.09 6.44 6.56
CA ALA A 6 60.01 5.45 6.72
C ALA A 6 58.74 5.95 6.01
N ALA A 7 58.33 5.23 4.96
CA ALA A 7 57.04 5.42 4.32
C ALA A 7 55.96 4.70 5.16
N GLN A 8 55.04 5.45 5.76
CA GLN A 8 53.86 4.90 6.40
C GLN A 8 52.79 4.62 5.35
N ALA A 9 52.44 3.33 5.22
CA ALA A 9 51.34 2.88 4.43
C ALA A 9 49.99 3.25 5.11
N ILE A 10 49.24 4.12 4.45
CA ILE A 10 47.85 4.46 4.87
C ILE A 10 46.97 3.29 4.42
N GLY A 11 46.48 2.57 5.41
CA GLY A 11 45.58 1.45 5.20
C GLY A 11 44.26 1.86 4.55
N ALA A 12 43.97 1.23 3.42
CA ALA A 12 42.63 1.32 2.80
C ALA A 12 41.62 0.64 3.69
N SER A 13 40.77 1.45 4.33
CA SER A 13 39.62 0.99 5.09
C SER A 13 38.56 0.52 4.11
N ARG A 14 38.23 -0.75 4.19
CA ARG A 14 37.20 -1.42 3.37
C ARG A 14 35.82 -0.96 3.87
N CYS A 15 35.11 -0.16 3.07
CA CYS A 15 33.66 -0.04 3.16
C CYS A 15 33.05 -1.24 2.42
N ALA A 16 32.77 -2.29 3.15
CA ALA A 16 31.96 -3.41 2.69
C ALA A 16 30.91 -3.72 3.77
N ASP A 17 29.96 -2.81 3.94
CA ASP A 17 28.71 -3.15 4.63
C ASP A 17 27.67 -3.50 3.55
N ALA A 18 27.81 -4.73 3.06
CA ALA A 18 26.75 -5.39 2.33
C ALA A 18 25.65 -5.73 3.35
N ILE A 19 24.51 -5.05 3.27
CA ILE A 19 23.30 -5.42 3.98
C ILE A 19 22.94 -6.85 3.53
N PRO A 20 22.83 -7.82 4.44
CA PRO A 20 22.46 -9.17 4.04
C PRO A 20 21.06 -9.15 3.42
N VAL A 21 21.00 -9.55 2.16
CA VAL A 21 19.72 -9.77 1.47
C VAL A 21 19.13 -11.05 2.06
N ASN A 22 18.27 -10.88 3.05
CA ASN A 22 17.52 -12.00 3.61
C ASN A 22 16.43 -12.36 2.59
N VAL A 23 16.67 -13.44 1.85
CA VAL A 23 15.75 -13.94 0.82
C VAL A 23 14.60 -14.66 1.53
N TYR A 24 13.51 -13.95 1.79
CA TYR A 24 12.26 -14.60 2.19
C TYR A 24 11.51 -15.07 0.94
N PRO A 25 10.95 -16.29 0.97
CA PRO A 25 10.17 -16.80 -0.16
C PRO A 25 8.89 -15.97 -0.30
N VAL A 26 8.79 -15.26 -1.42
CA VAL A 26 7.55 -14.58 -1.83
C VAL A 26 6.50 -15.66 -2.07
N ARG A 27 5.54 -15.78 -1.19
CA ARG A 27 4.35 -16.60 -1.41
C ARG A 27 3.49 -15.87 -2.44
N VAL A 28 3.65 -16.25 -3.70
CA VAL A 28 2.73 -15.84 -4.77
C VAL A 28 1.40 -16.53 -4.49
N TYR A 29 0.42 -15.75 -4.04
CA TYR A 29 -0.95 -16.23 -3.87
C TYR A 29 -1.61 -16.32 -5.24
N ASN A 30 -1.71 -17.54 -5.75
CA ASN A 30 -2.45 -17.84 -6.97
C ASN A 30 -3.93 -17.97 -6.59
N SER A 31 -4.76 -17.03 -7.01
CA SER A 31 -6.21 -17.05 -6.79
C SER A 31 -6.85 -18.17 -7.61
N GLY A 32 -6.87 -19.36 -7.04
CA GLY A 32 -7.64 -20.49 -7.55
C GLY A 32 -9.12 -20.27 -7.25
N MET A 33 -9.88 -20.09 -8.28
CA MET A 33 -11.35 -20.07 -8.32
C MET A 33 -11.88 -21.44 -7.90
N SER A 34 -12.52 -21.54 -6.73
CA SER A 34 -13.31 -22.71 -6.31
C SER A 34 -14.79 -22.40 -6.44
N THR A 35 -15.35 -22.92 -7.53
CA THR A 35 -16.79 -23.12 -7.69
C THR A 35 -17.21 -24.31 -6.84
N MET A 36 -18.11 -24.13 -5.88
CA MET A 36 -18.90 -25.24 -5.30
C MET A 36 -20.36 -24.89 -5.43
N GLY A 37 -21.00 -25.60 -6.35
CA GLY A 37 -22.43 -25.76 -6.40
C GLY A 37 -22.91 -26.73 -5.32
N GLY A 38 -24.12 -26.52 -4.84
CA GLY A 38 -24.81 -27.39 -3.90
C GLY A 38 -26.30 -27.13 -3.96
N ALA A 39 -27.01 -27.97 -4.68
CA ALA A 39 -28.46 -28.01 -4.80
C ALA A 39 -29.10 -28.77 -3.59
N GLY A 40 -30.33 -28.41 -3.28
CA GLY A 40 -31.24 -29.16 -2.40
C GLY A 40 -32.29 -28.21 -1.87
N GLY A 41 -33.53 -28.14 -2.29
CA GLY A 41 -34.49 -29.23 -2.42
C GLY A 41 -35.31 -29.35 -1.14
N GLY A 42 -36.54 -28.80 -1.11
CA GLY A 42 -37.42 -29.00 0.04
C GLY A 42 -38.75 -28.22 -0.09
N ALA A 43 -39.73 -28.84 -0.72
CA ALA A 43 -41.12 -28.38 -0.78
C ALA A 43 -41.91 -28.88 0.44
N ALA A 44 -42.80 -28.07 1.00
CA ALA A 44 -44.03 -28.44 1.74
C ALA A 44 -44.91 -27.22 1.83
N ALA A 45 -46.00 -27.17 1.06
CA ALA A 45 -47.32 -27.60 1.34
C ALA A 45 -48.00 -26.84 2.51
N GLY A 46 -48.87 -25.85 2.14
CA GLY A 46 -50.28 -25.85 2.31
C GLY A 46 -50.81 -25.59 3.72
N LEU A 47 -51.54 -24.47 3.86
CA LEU A 47 -52.82 -24.43 4.55
C LEU A 47 -53.39 -23.00 4.49
N ARG A 48 -54.50 -22.83 3.76
CA ARG A 48 -55.42 -21.71 3.94
C ARG A 48 -56.39 -22.07 5.07
N PRO A 49 -56.81 -21.16 5.94
CA PRO A 49 -58.24 -20.87 5.97
C PRO A 49 -58.63 -19.40 6.16
N SER A 50 -59.67 -19.09 5.44
CA SER A 50 -60.90 -18.40 5.79
C SER A 50 -60.88 -17.00 6.37
N LEU A 51 -61.48 -16.16 5.56
CA LEU A 51 -62.11 -14.87 5.85
C LEU A 51 -62.93 -14.85 7.17
N ARG A 52 -62.63 -13.85 8.03
CA ARG A 52 -63.71 -13.19 8.80
C ARG A 52 -63.49 -11.67 8.71
N ARG A 53 -64.47 -11.02 8.10
CA ARG A 53 -64.71 -9.56 8.17
C ARG A 53 -65.05 -9.19 9.59
N SER A 54 -64.36 -8.20 10.16
CA SER A 54 -64.88 -7.37 11.22
C SER A 54 -64.38 -5.94 11.02
N ALA A 55 -65.33 -5.05 10.90
CA ALA A 55 -65.15 -3.64 10.64
C ALA A 55 -64.81 -2.86 11.94
N ARG A 56 -64.23 -1.70 11.75
CA ARG A 56 -64.18 -0.53 12.62
C ARG A 56 -63.11 -0.49 13.71
N ALA A 57 -62.07 0.28 13.48
CA ALA A 57 -61.72 1.48 14.26
C ALA A 57 -60.60 2.22 13.54
N ALA A 58 -60.91 3.40 13.01
CA ALA A 58 -59.93 4.33 12.51
C ALA A 58 -59.20 4.97 13.70
N SER A 59 -57.99 4.51 13.97
CA SER A 59 -57.07 5.20 14.88
C SER A 59 -56.00 5.86 14.03
N LEU A 60 -56.07 7.18 13.95
CA LEU A 60 -55.01 8.03 13.40
C LEU A 60 -53.82 7.97 14.36
N ALA A 61 -52.96 6.99 14.17
CA ALA A 61 -51.63 6.99 14.77
C ALA A 61 -50.71 7.80 13.87
N ALA A 62 -50.49 9.06 14.22
CA ALA A 62 -49.42 9.88 13.67
C ALA A 62 -48.09 9.24 14.06
N GLY A 63 -47.58 8.35 13.18
CA GLY A 63 -46.26 7.74 13.34
C GLY A 63 -45.18 8.79 13.07
N ALA A 64 -44.58 9.29 14.15
CA ALA A 64 -43.35 10.07 14.04
C ALA A 64 -42.28 9.15 13.44
N TRP A 65 -41.97 9.33 12.15
CA TRP A 65 -40.83 8.72 11.49
C TRP A 65 -39.60 9.41 12.05
N LEU A 66 -38.99 8.82 13.09
CA LEU A 66 -37.63 9.12 13.48
C LEU A 66 -36.72 8.67 12.33
N ALA A 67 -36.32 9.62 11.48
CA ALA A 67 -35.27 9.39 10.50
C ALA A 67 -34.00 9.09 11.28
N PHE A 68 -33.69 7.81 11.47
CA PHE A 68 -32.39 7.38 11.89
C PHE A 68 -31.42 7.70 10.74
N THR A 69 -30.78 8.86 10.79
CA THR A 69 -29.61 9.15 9.99
C THR A 69 -28.49 8.25 10.53
N THR A 70 -28.30 7.09 9.92
CA THR A 70 -27.09 6.30 10.13
C THR A 70 -25.93 7.10 9.56
N ALA A 71 -25.23 7.84 10.43
CA ALA A 71 -23.92 8.34 10.09
C ALA A 71 -23.07 7.10 9.79
N THR A 72 -22.68 6.91 8.52
CA THR A 72 -21.66 5.93 8.15
C THR A 72 -20.37 6.43 8.74
N ALA A 73 -20.04 5.98 9.95
CA ALA A 73 -18.69 6.14 10.48
C ALA A 73 -17.77 5.41 9.50
N THR A 74 -16.89 6.15 8.84
CA THR A 74 -15.77 5.57 8.11
C THR A 74 -14.93 4.85 9.14
N ALA A 75 -15.05 3.52 9.16
CA ALA A 75 -14.29 2.72 10.10
C ALA A 75 -12.84 2.65 9.61
N ASP A 76 -11.90 2.96 10.50
CA ASP A 76 -10.50 2.65 10.30
C ASP A 76 -10.37 1.16 9.96
N VAL A 77 -9.50 0.81 9.01
CA VAL A 77 -9.24 -0.58 8.67
C VAL A 77 -8.05 -1.05 9.47
N GLU A 78 -8.22 -2.16 10.20
CA GLU A 78 -7.21 -2.69 11.10
C GLU A 78 -7.01 -4.19 10.87
N GLY A 79 -5.75 -4.63 10.82
CA GLY A 79 -5.40 -6.04 10.65
C GLY A 79 -3.95 -6.26 10.27
N ARG A 80 -3.63 -7.51 9.90
CA ARG A 80 -2.33 -7.83 9.29
C ARG A 80 -2.31 -7.30 7.86
N ALA A 81 -1.21 -6.66 7.50
CA ALA A 81 -1.03 -6.14 6.14
C ALA A 81 -0.39 -7.19 5.22
N VAL A 82 -0.89 -7.24 3.98
CA VAL A 82 -0.23 -7.91 2.86
C VAL A 82 0.21 -6.83 1.88
N VAL A 83 1.52 -6.73 1.63
CA VAL A 83 2.06 -5.69 0.75
C VAL A 83 1.89 -6.12 -0.71
N VAL A 84 1.30 -5.24 -1.52
CA VAL A 84 1.09 -5.43 -2.96
C VAL A 84 2.25 -4.80 -3.74
N ASP A 85 2.59 -3.57 -3.38
CA ASP A 85 3.74 -2.81 -3.91
C ASP A 85 4.21 -1.75 -2.89
N GLY A 86 5.12 -0.85 -3.28
CA GLY A 86 5.74 0.11 -2.36
C GLY A 86 4.80 1.19 -1.80
N ASP A 87 3.55 1.26 -2.24
CA ASP A 87 2.55 2.23 -1.77
C ASP A 87 1.12 1.69 -1.73
N THR A 88 0.96 0.39 -1.89
CA THR A 88 -0.33 -0.29 -1.84
C THR A 88 -0.24 -1.54 -0.97
N ILE A 89 -1.13 -1.63 0.01
CA ILE A 89 -1.26 -2.77 0.91
C ILE A 89 -2.70 -3.30 0.92
N GLU A 90 -2.90 -4.50 1.42
CA GLU A 90 -4.20 -5.06 1.74
C GLU A 90 -4.26 -5.33 3.24
N VAL A 91 -5.27 -4.79 3.92
CA VAL A 91 -5.50 -4.93 5.36
C VAL A 91 -6.92 -5.42 5.58
N ALA A 92 -7.10 -6.55 6.24
CA ALA A 92 -8.41 -7.17 6.49
C ALA A 92 -9.28 -7.34 5.22
N GLY A 93 -8.65 -7.60 4.06
CA GLY A 93 -9.32 -7.74 2.76
C GLY A 93 -9.63 -6.42 2.05
N GLU A 94 -9.34 -5.28 2.67
CA GLU A 94 -9.48 -3.95 2.05
C GLU A 94 -8.17 -3.54 1.38
N ARG A 95 -8.24 -3.12 0.11
CA ARG A 95 -7.10 -2.57 -0.62
C ARG A 95 -6.90 -1.11 -0.27
N VAL A 96 -5.72 -0.78 0.24
CA VAL A 96 -5.37 0.55 0.72
C VAL A 96 -4.21 1.10 -0.10
N ARG A 97 -4.41 2.29 -0.66
CA ARG A 97 -3.36 3.12 -1.27
C ARG A 97 -2.84 4.09 -0.23
N LEU A 98 -1.55 4.06 0.04
CA LEU A 98 -0.93 4.97 0.99
C LEU A 98 -1.07 6.42 0.52
N HIS A 99 -1.71 7.25 1.36
CA HIS A 99 -1.98 8.66 1.06
C HIS A 99 -0.70 9.47 0.84
N GLY A 100 -0.74 10.37 -0.13
CA GLY A 100 0.28 11.42 -0.31
C GLY A 100 1.65 10.98 -0.80
N ILE A 101 1.85 9.69 -1.09
CA ILE A 101 3.12 9.14 -1.57
C ILE A 101 2.99 8.41 -2.91
N ASP A 102 4.11 8.25 -3.62
CA ASP A 102 4.20 7.46 -4.84
C ASP A 102 5.52 6.70 -4.86
N ALA A 103 5.47 5.38 -4.80
CA ALA A 103 6.65 4.51 -4.80
C ALA A 103 7.04 4.08 -6.21
N PRO A 104 8.30 3.73 -6.44
CA PRO A 104 8.71 3.08 -7.68
C PRO A 104 7.90 1.81 -7.93
N GLU A 105 7.48 1.62 -9.18
CA GLU A 105 6.72 0.44 -9.60
C GLU A 105 7.53 -0.85 -9.37
N SER A 106 6.90 -1.97 -9.06
CA SER A 106 7.57 -3.24 -8.72
C SER A 106 8.64 -3.68 -9.72
N ARG A 107 8.47 -3.32 -11.01
CA ARG A 107 9.44 -3.64 -12.08
C ARG A 107 10.38 -2.48 -12.40
N GLN A 108 10.29 -1.38 -11.68
CA GLN A 108 11.11 -0.21 -11.93
C GLN A 108 12.54 -0.45 -11.46
N LEU A 109 13.48 -0.08 -12.31
CA LEU A 109 14.92 -0.08 -12.02
C LEU A 109 15.40 1.34 -11.80
N CYS A 110 16.33 1.49 -10.86
CA CYS A 110 17.08 2.70 -10.59
C CYS A 110 18.57 2.37 -10.82
N SER A 111 19.43 3.37 -11.12
CA SER A 111 20.84 3.13 -11.43
C SER A 111 21.76 3.84 -10.45
N VAL A 112 22.68 3.10 -9.84
CA VAL A 112 23.70 3.61 -8.93
C VAL A 112 25.07 3.32 -9.54
N GLY A 113 25.82 4.37 -9.90
CA GLY A 113 27.16 4.19 -10.47
C GLY A 113 27.18 3.36 -11.76
N GLY A 114 26.10 3.37 -12.54
CA GLY A 114 25.97 2.58 -13.77
C GLY A 114 25.46 1.15 -13.56
N SER A 115 25.22 0.74 -12.32
CA SER A 115 24.64 -0.57 -11.99
C SER A 115 23.17 -0.43 -11.64
N ASP A 116 22.32 -1.26 -12.24
CA ASP A 116 20.88 -1.26 -11.97
C ASP A 116 20.56 -1.97 -10.66
N TRP A 117 19.61 -1.43 -9.90
CA TRP A 117 19.01 -2.06 -8.74
C TRP A 117 17.47 -1.98 -8.79
N ARG A 118 16.81 -2.95 -8.23
CA ARG A 118 15.36 -3.11 -8.28
C ARG A 118 14.70 -2.24 -7.22
N CYS A 119 14.64 -0.93 -7.46
CA CYS A 119 14.16 0.03 -6.47
C CYS A 119 12.68 -0.17 -6.11
N GLY A 120 11.84 -0.59 -7.06
CA GLY A 120 10.44 -0.88 -6.79
C GLY A 120 10.25 -2.11 -5.91
N GLU A 121 11.00 -3.19 -6.15
CA GLU A 121 10.99 -4.37 -5.30
C GLU A 121 11.53 -4.06 -3.90
N SER A 122 12.59 -3.26 -3.81
CA SER A 122 13.16 -2.81 -2.54
C SER A 122 12.17 -2.00 -1.72
N ALA A 123 11.36 -1.15 -2.38
CA ALA A 123 10.31 -0.39 -1.71
C ALA A 123 9.23 -1.32 -1.12
N ALA A 124 8.74 -2.28 -1.92
CA ALA A 124 7.74 -3.25 -1.46
C ALA A 124 8.26 -4.11 -0.30
N LEU A 125 9.51 -4.59 -0.38
CA LEU A 125 10.12 -5.40 0.67
C LEU A 125 10.30 -4.62 1.97
N ALA A 126 10.75 -3.37 1.91
CA ALA A 126 10.92 -2.52 3.10
C ALA A 126 9.58 -2.21 3.77
N LEU A 127 8.52 -1.98 2.99
CA LEU A 127 7.17 -1.80 3.52
C LEU A 127 6.68 -3.08 4.20
N ALA A 128 6.92 -4.25 3.57
CA ALA A 128 6.56 -5.55 4.14
C ALA A 128 7.28 -5.83 5.45
N ASP A 129 8.58 -5.58 5.49
CA ASP A 129 9.41 -5.77 6.69
C ASP A 129 8.94 -4.87 7.86
N ARG A 130 8.53 -3.65 7.56
CA ARG A 130 8.02 -2.72 8.58
C ARG A 130 6.62 -3.09 9.07
N ALA A 131 5.79 -3.66 8.22
CA ALA A 131 4.44 -4.10 8.58
C ALA A 131 4.43 -5.48 9.25
N ASP A 132 5.49 -6.30 9.07
CA ASP A 132 5.53 -7.66 9.60
C ASP A 132 5.53 -7.67 11.14
N GLY A 133 4.81 -8.63 11.71
CA GLY A 133 4.65 -8.78 13.15
C GLY A 133 3.74 -7.72 13.82
N HIS A 134 3.28 -6.71 13.08
CA HIS A 134 2.41 -5.65 13.59
C HIS A 134 0.97 -5.78 13.12
N THR A 135 0.04 -5.29 13.95
CA THR A 135 -1.29 -4.89 13.49
C THR A 135 -1.16 -3.52 12.84
N VAL A 136 -1.56 -3.43 11.55
CA VAL A 136 -1.56 -2.18 10.82
C VAL A 136 -2.94 -1.54 10.92
N VAL A 137 -2.97 -0.25 11.26
CA VAL A 137 -4.18 0.57 11.32
C VAL A 137 -4.11 1.61 10.22
N CYS A 138 -5.07 1.62 9.31
CA CYS A 138 -5.17 2.57 8.22
C CYS A 138 -6.35 3.50 8.42
N LYS A 139 -6.12 4.82 8.40
CA LYS A 139 -7.08 5.89 8.63
C LYS A 139 -7.32 6.68 7.36
N GLY A 140 -8.56 6.69 6.88
CA GLY A 140 -8.95 7.43 5.69
C GLY A 140 -10.43 7.17 5.36
N ASP A 141 -11.00 8.04 4.56
CA ASP A 141 -12.43 8.01 4.19
C ASP A 141 -12.65 8.16 2.69
N GLU A 142 -11.59 8.46 1.94
CA GLU A 142 -11.63 8.61 0.50
C GLU A 142 -11.33 7.30 -0.23
N ARG A 143 -11.87 7.18 -1.44
CA ARG A 143 -11.54 6.09 -2.36
C ARG A 143 -11.05 6.64 -3.69
N ASP A 144 -10.07 5.98 -4.26
CA ASP A 144 -9.64 6.30 -5.61
C ASP A 144 -10.60 5.72 -6.67
N ARG A 145 -10.34 6.07 -7.94
CA ARG A 145 -11.13 5.58 -9.09
C ARG A 145 -11.10 4.07 -9.28
N TYR A 146 -10.22 3.36 -8.60
CA TYR A 146 -10.09 1.90 -8.63
C TYR A 146 -10.75 1.25 -7.42
N GLY A 147 -11.39 2.03 -6.55
CA GLY A 147 -12.07 1.58 -5.35
C GLY A 147 -11.15 1.35 -4.15
N ARG A 148 -9.83 1.62 -4.26
CA ARG A 148 -8.91 1.48 -3.12
C ARG A 148 -9.16 2.61 -2.11
N MET A 149 -9.14 2.28 -0.83
CA MET A 149 -9.14 3.26 0.25
C MET A 149 -7.84 4.07 0.21
N ILE A 150 -7.93 5.40 0.27
CA ILE A 150 -6.76 6.28 0.41
C ILE A 150 -6.59 6.56 1.89
N ALA A 151 -5.45 6.15 2.48
CA ALA A 151 -5.27 6.23 3.92
C ALA A 151 -3.83 6.50 4.35
N VAL A 152 -3.70 7.05 5.57
CA VAL A 152 -2.44 7.03 6.33
C VAL A 152 -2.44 5.78 7.19
N CYS A 153 -1.40 4.95 7.06
CA CYS A 153 -1.30 3.66 7.71
C CYS A 153 -0.20 3.63 8.76
N PHE A 154 -0.47 2.99 9.87
CA PHE A 154 0.43 2.91 11.03
C PHE A 154 0.71 1.45 11.39
N ALA A 155 1.99 1.12 11.61
CA ALA A 155 2.42 -0.11 12.26
C ALA A 155 2.91 0.25 13.67
N GLY A 156 2.11 -0.05 14.69
CA GLY A 156 2.31 0.50 16.04
C GLY A 156 2.27 2.03 16.02
N SER A 157 3.34 2.70 16.45
CA SER A 157 3.48 4.16 16.40
C SER A 157 4.11 4.71 15.13
N THR A 158 4.53 3.84 14.19
CA THR A 158 5.23 4.26 12.98
C THR A 158 4.23 4.57 11.87
N ASP A 159 4.23 5.82 11.39
CA ASP A 159 3.58 6.22 10.15
C ASP A 159 4.35 5.59 8.98
N LEU A 160 3.71 4.63 8.30
CA LEU A 160 4.30 3.89 7.19
C LEU A 160 4.51 4.79 5.97
N ASN A 161 3.59 5.73 5.72
CA ASN A 161 3.67 6.67 4.61
C ASN A 161 4.90 7.58 4.76
N ALA A 162 5.03 8.21 5.94
CA ALA A 162 6.17 9.06 6.26
C ALA A 162 7.50 8.29 6.24
N MET A 163 7.51 7.07 6.77
CA MET A 163 8.68 6.19 6.78
C MET A 163 9.17 5.88 5.37
N MET A 164 8.26 5.51 4.46
CA MET A 164 8.60 5.20 3.07
C MET A 164 9.26 6.38 2.37
N VAL A 165 8.78 7.59 2.60
CA VAL A 165 9.36 8.81 2.00
C VAL A 165 10.70 9.16 2.67
N ARG A 166 10.78 9.09 4.01
CA ARG A 166 11.99 9.42 4.79
C ARG A 166 13.16 8.49 4.47
N GLU A 167 12.88 7.23 4.13
CA GLU A 167 13.91 6.27 3.69
C GLU A 167 14.20 6.35 2.18
N GLY A 168 13.55 7.26 1.45
CA GLY A 168 13.71 7.42 0.00
C GLY A 168 13.20 6.22 -0.81
N LEU A 169 12.22 5.50 -0.27
CA LEU A 169 11.58 4.34 -0.89
C LEU A 169 10.30 4.73 -1.64
N ALA A 170 9.78 5.93 -1.35
CA ALA A 170 8.70 6.58 -2.06
C ALA A 170 8.99 8.09 -2.19
N LEU A 171 8.30 8.76 -3.08
CA LEU A 171 8.34 10.20 -3.26
C LEU A 171 7.07 10.83 -2.70
N ALA A 172 7.16 12.06 -2.20
CA ALA A 172 5.98 12.86 -1.88
C ALA A 172 5.19 13.16 -3.16
N TYR A 173 3.94 12.73 -3.22
CA TYR A 173 3.12 12.92 -4.41
C TYR A 173 2.39 14.26 -4.38
N ARG A 174 3.15 15.32 -4.64
CA ARG A 174 2.75 16.73 -4.49
C ARG A 174 1.49 17.14 -5.27
N GLN A 175 1.07 16.34 -6.25
CA GLN A 175 -0.17 16.57 -6.98
C GLN A 175 -1.40 16.36 -6.10
N TYR A 176 -1.29 15.49 -5.08
CA TYR A 176 -2.41 15.11 -4.20
C TYR A 176 -2.24 15.61 -2.77
N SER A 177 -1.00 15.66 -2.26
CA SER A 177 -0.72 16.14 -0.90
C SER A 177 0.68 16.76 -0.81
N LYS A 178 0.87 17.62 0.19
CA LYS A 178 2.17 18.18 0.57
C LYS A 178 2.67 17.66 1.93
N ASP A 179 1.95 16.71 2.53
CA ASP A 179 2.18 16.26 3.90
C ASP A 179 3.59 15.68 4.11
N TYR A 180 4.15 15.02 3.11
CA TYR A 180 5.45 14.33 3.20
C TYR A 180 6.59 15.03 2.46
N VAL A 181 6.43 16.32 2.12
CA VAL A 181 7.48 17.10 1.44
C VAL A 181 8.72 17.27 2.32
N GLY A 182 8.53 17.42 3.63
CA GLY A 182 9.63 17.53 4.59
C GLY A 182 10.45 16.25 4.68
N GLU A 183 9.78 15.10 4.72
CA GLU A 183 10.40 13.77 4.72
C GLU A 183 11.19 13.51 3.44
N GLU A 184 10.63 13.92 2.30
CA GLU A 184 11.32 13.80 1.00
C GLU A 184 12.58 14.64 0.95
N GLU A 185 12.55 15.89 1.42
CA GLU A 185 13.73 16.74 1.44
C GLU A 185 14.81 16.18 2.38
N ALA A 186 14.42 15.67 3.54
CA ALA A 186 15.35 15.00 4.46
C ALA A 186 16.00 13.75 3.81
N ALA A 187 15.23 12.94 3.11
CA ALA A 187 15.74 11.77 2.37
C ALA A 187 16.71 12.18 1.25
N ARG A 188 16.39 13.26 0.56
CA ARG A 188 17.19 13.83 -0.54
C ARG A 188 18.55 14.34 -0.06
N VAL A 189 18.56 15.15 1.00
CA VAL A 189 19.78 15.66 1.62
C VAL A 189 20.68 14.52 2.11
N ALA A 190 20.06 13.48 2.69
CA ALA A 190 20.77 12.31 3.18
C ALA A 190 21.11 11.28 2.09
N SER A 191 20.76 11.53 0.82
CA SER A 191 20.95 10.61 -0.31
C SER A 191 20.42 9.20 -0.02
N LYS A 192 19.25 9.08 0.61
CA LYS A 192 18.63 7.80 0.95
C LYS A 192 17.84 7.20 -0.23
N GLY A 193 17.79 5.88 -0.28
CA GLY A 193 16.97 5.13 -1.22
C GLY A 193 17.21 5.55 -2.68
N VAL A 194 16.16 5.98 -3.39
CA VAL A 194 16.24 6.43 -4.79
C VAL A 194 17.11 7.68 -4.97
N TRP A 195 17.25 8.52 -3.93
CA TRP A 195 18.01 9.76 -3.99
C TRP A 195 19.52 9.59 -4.14
N ARG A 196 20.05 8.40 -3.88
CA ARG A 196 21.45 8.02 -4.18
C ARG A 196 21.64 7.55 -5.63
N SER A 197 20.59 7.50 -6.42
CA SER A 197 20.58 6.89 -7.75
C SER A 197 20.03 7.83 -8.82
N SER A 198 20.25 7.49 -10.08
CA SER A 198 19.48 8.03 -11.20
C SER A 198 18.21 7.21 -11.34
N PHE A 199 17.06 7.88 -11.35
CA PHE A 199 15.76 7.24 -11.46
C PHE A 199 14.79 8.11 -12.25
N ILE A 200 13.70 7.49 -12.71
CA ILE A 200 12.55 8.18 -13.29
C ILE A 200 11.46 8.21 -12.22
N GLU A 201 10.82 9.35 -12.01
CA GLU A 201 9.73 9.44 -11.03
C GLU A 201 8.60 8.44 -11.37
N PRO A 202 8.00 7.75 -10.40
CA PRO A 202 7.05 6.66 -10.62
C PRO A 202 5.89 7.05 -11.55
N TRP A 203 5.33 8.25 -11.39
CA TRP A 203 4.26 8.75 -12.28
C TRP A 203 4.71 9.00 -13.72
N LYS A 204 6.00 9.31 -13.96
CA LYS A 204 6.58 9.43 -15.30
C LYS A 204 6.84 8.04 -15.88
N TRP A 205 7.38 7.13 -15.07
CA TRP A 205 7.66 5.75 -15.48
C TRP A 205 6.39 5.03 -15.97
N ARG A 206 5.25 5.17 -15.25
CA ARG A 206 3.95 4.62 -15.68
C ARG A 206 3.52 5.13 -17.06
N ARG A 207 3.76 6.40 -17.35
CA ARG A 207 3.44 6.99 -18.67
C ARG A 207 4.33 6.46 -19.78
N THR A 208 5.64 6.30 -19.54
CA THR A 208 6.59 5.79 -20.54
C THR A 208 6.42 4.28 -20.77
N GLY A 209 6.18 3.49 -19.74
CA GLY A 209 5.87 2.06 -19.84
C GLY A 209 4.61 1.79 -20.66
N SER A 210 3.57 2.60 -20.47
CA SER A 210 2.33 2.53 -21.27
C SER A 210 2.57 2.88 -22.75
N ALA A 211 3.52 3.75 -23.06
CA ALA A 211 3.87 4.09 -24.44
C ALA A 211 4.61 2.94 -25.16
N ARG A 212 5.51 2.23 -24.46
CA ARG A 212 6.21 1.06 -25.01
C ARG A 212 5.27 -0.10 -25.36
N VAL A 213 4.29 -0.39 -24.50
CA VAL A 213 3.31 -1.46 -24.75
C VAL A 213 2.44 -1.14 -25.95
N ARG A 214 2.05 0.13 -26.18
CA ARG A 214 1.27 0.54 -27.33
C ARG A 214 2.03 0.50 -28.66
N SER A 215 3.35 0.72 -28.64
CA SER A 215 4.20 0.68 -29.85
C SER A 215 4.59 -0.73 -30.25
N ALA A 216 4.59 -1.71 -29.34
CA ALA A 216 4.90 -3.12 -29.62
C ALA A 216 3.68 -3.92 -30.15
N GLY A 217 2.50 -3.33 -30.14
CA GLY A 217 1.23 -3.96 -30.60
C GLY A 217 0.71 -3.44 -31.94
N ARG A 218 1.57 -2.84 -32.78
CA ARG A 218 1.24 -2.45 -34.17
C ARG A 218 2.09 -3.20 -35.17
#